data_9fdd1f9b80f27a993493dddfd70906a8
#
_entry.id   9fdd1f9b80f27a993493dddfd70906a8
#
_cell.length_a   1.000
_cell.length_b   1.000
_cell.length_c   1.000
_cell.angle_alpha   90.00
_cell.angle_beta   90.00
_cell.angle_gamma   90.00
#
_symmetry.space_group_name_H-M   'P 1'
#
loop_
_entity.id
_entity.type
_entity.pdbx_description
1 polymer ?
#
loop_
_entity_poly.entity_id
_entity_poly.type
_entity_poly.pdbx_seq_one_letter_code
_entity_poly.pdbx_strand_id
1 'polypeptide(L)'
;MLFNPRPKTRREDLFDRERELNALHRAAHKPLILVTGIRRIGKTSLINVFLNEVDATTIIIDLRSLKPNYGYRELYELLSQALTEKAGTLVKLLRNIRGVKVVGLEIELKWRGRNAASLATIIDALNRGGRTIIAFDEAQKLRGPRAQEVLEAIAHAYDYDENITIILTGSEVGLLLEFVGIDNPKSPLYGRYAEVISVERFTKEQSIRFLKRGFEEAGIRAREEQLEEVVSVFDGIPGWLTFYGNLSVSKGAPAPTHEAKELAVKIALNELRNLIKARSRRYAYALKAIAKGAKTWTRVKEALEEAEGTTISSSVLHNVLTTLEKLSIIRNYEFLDPIYREAAAKL
;
A
#
# COMPACT_ATOMS: atom_id res chain seq x y z
N MET A 1 -13.30 4.40 -17.17
CA MET A 1 -14.51 4.30 -16.29
C MET A 1 -14.09 4.39 -14.84
N LEU A 2 -14.59 5.40 -14.10
CA LEU A 2 -14.16 5.69 -12.71
C LEU A 2 -14.52 4.55 -11.74
N PHE A 3 -15.70 3.97 -11.87
CA PHE A 3 -16.17 2.91 -10.97
C PHE A 3 -15.63 1.50 -11.25
N ASN A 4 -14.69 1.35 -12.20
CA ASN A 4 -13.99 0.07 -12.36
C ASN A 4 -13.14 -0.21 -11.12
N PRO A 5 -13.28 -1.38 -10.45
CA PRO A 5 -12.56 -1.71 -9.22
C PRO A 5 -11.06 -2.01 -9.44
N ARG A 6 -10.63 -2.23 -10.68
CA ARG A 6 -9.21 -2.47 -10.99
C ARG A 6 -8.38 -1.18 -10.83
N PRO A 7 -7.11 -1.28 -10.41
CA PRO A 7 -6.20 -0.14 -10.40
C PRO A 7 -6.15 0.55 -11.77
N LYS A 8 -6.14 1.88 -11.76
CA LYS A 8 -6.06 2.69 -12.99
C LYS A 8 -4.67 2.63 -13.57
N THR A 9 -4.59 2.68 -14.90
CA THR A 9 -3.33 2.65 -15.65
C THR A 9 -3.18 3.84 -16.60
N ARG A 10 -4.24 4.63 -16.80
CA ARG A 10 -4.26 5.79 -17.70
C ARG A 10 -4.68 7.04 -16.91
N ARG A 11 -4.11 8.18 -17.27
CA ARG A 11 -4.36 9.47 -16.61
C ARG A 11 -5.83 9.87 -16.62
N GLU A 12 -6.53 9.67 -17.74
CA GLU A 12 -7.95 10.02 -17.87
C GLU A 12 -8.86 9.24 -16.93
N ASP A 13 -8.45 8.07 -16.47
CA ASP A 13 -9.16 7.25 -15.48
C ASP A 13 -8.76 7.58 -14.02
N LEU A 14 -7.65 8.33 -13.82
CA LEU A 14 -7.14 8.71 -12.51
C LEU A 14 -7.76 10.05 -12.10
N PHE A 15 -8.70 10.01 -11.17
CA PHE A 15 -9.44 11.21 -10.76
C PHE A 15 -8.72 11.98 -9.67
N ASP A 16 -8.53 13.29 -9.89
CA ASP A 16 -8.10 14.31 -8.92
C ASP A 16 -6.82 13.92 -8.14
N ARG A 17 -5.78 13.48 -8.89
CA ARG A 17 -4.45 13.08 -8.38
C ARG A 17 -3.32 13.81 -9.11
N GLU A 18 -3.62 14.93 -9.75
CA GLU A 18 -2.65 15.72 -10.53
C GLU A 18 -1.51 16.22 -9.64
N ARG A 19 -1.81 16.59 -8.39
CA ARG A 19 -0.81 17.07 -7.43
C ARG A 19 0.22 16.00 -7.11
N GLU A 20 -0.23 14.80 -6.75
CA GLU A 20 0.61 13.66 -6.39
C GLU A 20 1.35 13.13 -7.62
N LEU A 21 0.70 13.08 -8.77
CA LEU A 21 1.30 12.65 -10.02
C LEU A 21 2.41 13.61 -10.47
N ASN A 22 2.17 14.93 -10.39
CA ASN A 22 3.17 15.93 -10.66
C ASN A 22 4.34 15.89 -9.66
N ALA A 23 4.07 15.56 -8.39
CA ALA A 23 5.13 15.36 -7.40
C ALA A 23 6.00 14.15 -7.76
N LEU A 24 5.42 13.03 -8.20
CA LEU A 24 6.16 11.86 -8.70
C LEU A 24 7.02 12.21 -9.92
N HIS A 25 6.49 12.95 -10.89
CA HIS A 25 7.28 13.38 -12.07
C HIS A 25 8.45 14.26 -11.68
N ARG A 26 8.26 15.23 -10.77
CA ARG A 26 9.37 16.07 -10.27
C ARG A 26 10.40 15.25 -9.49
N ALA A 27 9.97 14.25 -8.75
CA ALA A 27 10.83 13.38 -7.95
C ALA A 27 11.44 12.22 -8.76
N ALA A 28 11.06 12.04 -10.02
CA ALA A 28 11.46 10.87 -10.82
C ALA A 28 12.99 10.61 -10.86
N HIS A 29 13.80 11.64 -10.70
CA HIS A 29 15.27 11.56 -10.68
C HIS A 29 15.86 11.31 -9.27
N LYS A 30 15.05 11.31 -8.23
CA LYS A 30 15.51 11.03 -6.85
C LYS A 30 15.81 9.53 -6.69
N PRO A 31 16.83 9.15 -5.91
CA PRO A 31 17.17 7.74 -5.73
C PRO A 31 16.11 6.96 -4.98
N LEU A 32 15.41 7.59 -4.02
CA LEU A 32 14.40 6.93 -3.18
C LEU A 32 13.14 7.80 -3.02
N ILE A 33 11.97 7.21 -3.30
CA ILE A 33 10.66 7.83 -3.15
C ILE A 33 9.77 6.92 -2.30
N LEU A 34 9.11 7.49 -1.30
CA LEU A 34 8.10 6.80 -0.48
C LEU A 34 6.71 7.32 -0.85
N VAL A 35 5.80 6.44 -1.27
CA VAL A 35 4.41 6.79 -1.54
C VAL A 35 3.52 6.20 -0.45
N THR A 36 3.05 7.05 0.44
CA THR A 36 2.32 6.67 1.65
C THR A 36 0.85 7.03 1.58
N GLY A 37 0.05 6.39 2.40
CA GLY A 37 -1.38 6.66 2.53
C GLY A 37 -2.14 5.41 2.93
N ILE A 38 -3.30 5.58 3.56
CA ILE A 38 -4.09 4.47 4.08
C ILE A 38 -4.50 3.47 2.98
N ARG A 39 -5.03 2.34 3.39
CA ARG A 39 -5.59 1.36 2.45
C ARG A 39 -6.72 1.97 1.62
N ARG A 40 -6.88 1.55 0.36
CA ARG A 40 -7.92 2.02 -0.59
C ARG A 40 -7.82 3.50 -1.02
N ILE A 41 -6.71 4.17 -0.74
CA ILE A 41 -6.54 5.59 -1.10
C ILE A 41 -6.14 5.82 -2.56
N GLY A 42 -5.76 4.74 -3.30
CA GLY A 42 -5.44 4.81 -4.72
C GLY A 42 -3.95 4.82 -5.06
N LYS A 43 -3.03 4.46 -4.15
CA LYS A 43 -1.57 4.44 -4.38
C LYS A 43 -1.16 3.61 -5.61
N THR A 44 -1.64 2.37 -5.72
CA THR A 44 -1.32 1.48 -6.86
C THR A 44 -1.76 2.10 -8.19
N SER A 45 -2.93 2.76 -8.24
CA SER A 45 -3.39 3.47 -9.45
C SER A 45 -2.47 4.63 -9.79
N LEU A 46 -2.10 5.44 -8.79
CA LEU A 46 -1.18 6.57 -8.97
C LEU A 46 0.18 6.10 -9.53
N ILE A 47 0.75 5.05 -8.95
CA ILE A 47 2.03 4.49 -9.40
C ILE A 47 1.91 3.92 -10.82
N ASN A 48 0.86 3.16 -11.13
CA ASN A 48 0.68 2.60 -12.47
C ASN A 48 0.60 3.69 -13.55
N VAL A 49 -0.16 4.76 -13.29
CA VAL A 49 -0.27 5.88 -14.23
C VAL A 49 1.10 6.56 -14.40
N PHE A 50 1.79 6.87 -13.31
CA PHE A 50 3.12 7.45 -13.35
C PHE A 50 4.12 6.58 -14.14
N LEU A 51 4.17 5.27 -13.86
CA LEU A 51 5.08 4.34 -14.53
C LEU A 51 4.77 4.18 -16.04
N ASN A 52 3.54 4.44 -16.46
CA ASN A 52 3.16 4.42 -17.87
C ASN A 52 3.45 5.74 -18.60
N GLU A 53 3.68 6.84 -17.87
CA GLU A 53 3.95 8.16 -18.45
C GLU A 53 5.42 8.54 -18.47
N VAL A 54 6.22 7.96 -17.57
CA VAL A 54 7.64 8.30 -17.46
C VAL A 54 8.46 7.65 -18.57
N ASP A 55 9.41 8.41 -19.14
CA ASP A 55 10.36 7.90 -20.14
C ASP A 55 11.52 7.16 -19.44
N ALA A 56 11.26 5.93 -19.05
CA ALA A 56 12.20 5.04 -18.38
C ALA A 56 11.79 3.57 -18.53
N THR A 57 12.72 2.66 -18.30
CA THR A 57 12.37 1.27 -18.03
C THR A 57 11.69 1.18 -16.67
N THR A 58 10.46 0.67 -16.62
CA THR A 58 9.67 0.61 -15.39
C THR A 58 9.41 -0.82 -14.97
N ILE A 59 9.68 -1.14 -13.71
CA ILE A 59 9.48 -2.46 -13.11
C ILE A 59 8.60 -2.27 -11.87
N ILE A 60 7.48 -3.00 -11.79
CA ILE A 60 6.64 -3.00 -10.60
C ILE A 60 6.61 -4.40 -9.97
N ILE A 61 6.85 -4.47 -8.67
CA ILE A 61 6.84 -5.70 -7.87
C ILE A 61 5.69 -5.60 -6.87
N ASP A 62 4.64 -6.39 -7.08
CA ASP A 62 3.51 -6.50 -6.15
C ASP A 62 3.83 -7.46 -5.01
N LEU A 63 4.01 -6.91 -3.81
CA LEU A 63 4.41 -7.67 -2.63
C LEU A 63 3.23 -8.16 -1.78
N ARG A 64 1.99 -7.95 -2.21
CA ARG A 64 0.78 -8.33 -1.44
C ARG A 64 0.70 -9.82 -1.11
N SER A 65 1.23 -10.67 -1.98
CA SER A 65 1.26 -12.12 -1.79
C SER A 65 2.35 -12.59 -0.82
N LEU A 66 3.32 -11.73 -0.48
CA LEU A 66 4.43 -12.09 0.40
C LEU A 66 3.93 -12.33 1.83
N LYS A 67 4.29 -13.50 2.39
CA LYS A 67 3.97 -13.85 3.78
C LYS A 67 5.00 -13.24 4.73
N PRO A 68 4.66 -13.02 6.02
CA PRO A 68 5.60 -12.44 7.00
C PRO A 68 6.94 -13.17 7.12
N ASN A 69 6.95 -14.49 6.94
CA ASN A 69 8.15 -15.34 7.05
C ASN A 69 8.64 -15.80 5.66
N TYR A 70 8.55 -14.95 4.65
CA TYR A 70 9.02 -15.26 3.31
C TYR A 70 10.51 -15.59 3.28
N GLY A 71 10.90 -16.50 2.38
CA GLY A 71 12.30 -16.84 2.10
C GLY A 71 12.80 -16.20 0.80
N TYR A 72 14.02 -16.55 0.42
CA TYR A 72 14.59 -16.15 -0.87
C TYR A 72 13.73 -16.60 -2.05
N ARG A 73 13.19 -17.81 -1.99
CA ARG A 73 12.40 -18.38 -3.07
C ARG A 73 11.24 -17.47 -3.45
N GLU A 74 10.41 -17.16 -2.48
CA GLU A 74 9.21 -16.36 -2.73
C GLU A 74 9.55 -14.93 -3.22
N LEU A 75 10.58 -14.31 -2.65
CA LEU A 75 11.04 -12.99 -3.09
C LEU A 75 11.58 -13.03 -4.52
N TYR A 76 12.43 -14.00 -4.83
CA TYR A 76 13.05 -14.10 -6.15
C TYR A 76 12.08 -14.57 -7.24
N GLU A 77 11.05 -15.35 -6.91
CA GLU A 77 9.95 -15.69 -7.81
C GLU A 77 9.17 -14.41 -8.22
N LEU A 78 8.83 -13.53 -7.26
CA LEU A 78 8.17 -12.25 -7.56
C LEU A 78 9.04 -11.32 -8.41
N LEU A 79 10.32 -11.22 -8.10
CA LEU A 79 11.29 -10.44 -8.89
C LEU A 79 11.42 -11.01 -10.30
N SER A 80 11.54 -12.33 -10.45
CA SER A 80 11.63 -13.00 -11.75
C SER A 80 10.39 -12.72 -12.60
N GLN A 81 9.21 -12.78 -12.01
CA GLN A 81 7.96 -12.45 -12.70
C GLN A 81 7.96 -10.99 -13.18
N ALA A 82 8.28 -10.05 -12.31
CA ALA A 82 8.29 -8.62 -12.66
C ALA A 82 9.31 -8.30 -13.77
N LEU A 83 10.49 -8.94 -13.75
CA LEU A 83 11.49 -8.80 -14.81
C LEU A 83 11.03 -9.45 -16.13
N THR A 84 10.34 -10.59 -16.06
CA THR A 84 9.80 -11.29 -17.23
C THR A 84 8.74 -10.45 -17.95
N GLU A 85 7.91 -9.70 -17.24
CA GLU A 85 6.94 -8.78 -17.83
C GLU A 85 7.59 -7.69 -18.70
N LYS A 86 8.87 -7.39 -18.45
CA LYS A 86 9.69 -6.42 -19.21
C LYS A 86 10.80 -7.09 -20.04
N ALA A 87 10.70 -8.38 -20.29
CA ALA A 87 11.75 -9.19 -20.93
C ALA A 87 12.22 -8.62 -22.28
N GLY A 88 11.32 -8.07 -23.11
CA GLY A 88 11.67 -7.45 -24.38
C GLY A 88 12.81 -6.41 -24.28
N THR A 89 12.83 -5.65 -23.18
CA THR A 89 13.86 -4.66 -22.89
C THR A 89 15.05 -5.27 -22.11
N LEU A 90 14.78 -6.17 -21.16
CA LEU A 90 15.73 -6.59 -20.12
C LEU A 90 16.57 -7.83 -20.48
N VAL A 91 16.11 -8.68 -21.40
CA VAL A 91 16.81 -9.95 -21.75
C VAL A 91 18.26 -9.71 -22.14
N LYS A 92 18.54 -8.71 -22.99
CA LYS A 92 19.91 -8.41 -23.44
C LYS A 92 20.82 -7.98 -22.29
N LEU A 93 20.29 -7.22 -21.32
CA LEU A 93 21.01 -6.72 -20.16
C LEU A 93 21.31 -7.83 -19.15
N LEU A 94 20.34 -8.72 -18.93
CA LEU A 94 20.38 -9.69 -17.83
C LEU A 94 20.95 -11.06 -18.22
N ARG A 95 21.04 -11.40 -19.53
CA ARG A 95 21.48 -12.70 -20.03
C ARG A 95 22.84 -13.15 -19.49
N ASN A 96 23.78 -12.22 -19.33
CA ASN A 96 25.17 -12.51 -18.92
C ASN A 96 25.40 -12.28 -17.42
N ILE A 97 24.34 -12.00 -16.66
CA ILE A 97 24.46 -11.80 -15.22
C ILE A 97 24.48 -13.14 -14.50
N ARG A 98 25.48 -13.30 -13.61
CA ARG A 98 25.59 -14.49 -12.77
C ARG A 98 24.33 -14.70 -11.95
N GLY A 99 23.77 -15.90 -12.01
CA GLY A 99 22.53 -16.23 -11.30
C GLY A 99 21.24 -15.84 -12.00
N VAL A 100 21.33 -15.30 -13.21
CA VAL A 100 20.17 -15.06 -14.07
C VAL A 100 20.15 -16.08 -15.19
N LYS A 101 19.01 -16.75 -15.38
CA LYS A 101 18.76 -17.67 -16.49
C LYS A 101 17.69 -17.03 -17.38
N VAL A 102 17.98 -16.99 -18.68
CA VAL A 102 17.05 -16.45 -19.69
C VAL A 102 16.72 -17.56 -20.68
N VAL A 103 15.42 -17.87 -20.81
CA VAL A 103 14.90 -18.86 -21.78
C VAL A 103 13.81 -18.16 -22.62
N GLY A 104 14.13 -17.85 -23.86
CA GLY A 104 13.25 -17.00 -24.68
C GLY A 104 13.05 -15.61 -24.05
N LEU A 105 11.83 -15.33 -23.63
CA LEU A 105 11.47 -14.09 -22.91
C LEU A 105 11.30 -14.31 -21.40
N GLU A 106 11.52 -15.51 -20.89
CA GLU A 106 11.42 -15.79 -19.47
C GLU A 106 12.74 -15.51 -18.76
N ILE A 107 12.68 -14.76 -17.65
CA ILE A 107 13.82 -14.40 -16.81
C ILE A 107 13.64 -15.07 -15.44
N GLU A 108 14.53 -15.99 -15.11
CA GLU A 108 14.55 -16.71 -13.84
C GLU A 108 15.76 -16.29 -13.01
N LEU A 109 15.56 -15.88 -11.79
CA LEU A 109 16.59 -15.53 -10.83
C LEU A 109 16.90 -16.74 -9.93
N LYS A 110 18.15 -17.17 -9.91
CA LYS A 110 18.61 -18.23 -8.98
C LYS A 110 18.80 -17.66 -7.59
N TRP A 111 18.11 -18.22 -6.62
CA TRP A 111 18.08 -17.73 -5.24
C TRP A 111 19.00 -18.50 -4.27
N ARG A 112 19.66 -19.58 -4.72
CA ARG A 112 20.59 -20.41 -3.89
C ARG A 112 21.77 -20.97 -4.67
N GLY A 113 22.77 -21.42 -3.92
CA GLY A 113 24.00 -22.02 -4.45
C GLY A 113 25.07 -20.99 -4.81
N ARG A 114 26.25 -21.46 -5.23
CA ARG A 114 27.41 -20.60 -5.55
C ARG A 114 27.16 -19.57 -6.65
N ASN A 115 26.12 -19.78 -7.43
CA ASN A 115 25.73 -18.92 -8.55
C ASN A 115 24.37 -18.25 -8.28
N ALA A 116 24.00 -17.98 -7.02
CA ALA A 116 22.81 -17.19 -6.72
C ALA A 116 22.98 -15.75 -7.23
N ALA A 117 21.90 -15.17 -7.72
CA ALA A 117 21.86 -13.75 -8.08
C ALA A 117 21.85 -12.89 -6.80
N SER A 118 22.57 -11.79 -6.77
CA SER A 118 22.45 -10.78 -5.73
C SER A 118 21.50 -9.68 -6.22
N LEU A 119 20.65 -9.13 -5.34
CA LEU A 119 19.76 -8.02 -5.69
C LEU A 119 20.55 -6.80 -6.18
N ALA A 120 21.65 -6.45 -5.53
CA ALA A 120 22.51 -5.35 -5.93
C ALA A 120 23.06 -5.57 -7.37
N THR A 121 23.57 -6.79 -7.66
CA THR A 121 24.09 -7.09 -9.03
C THR A 121 23.00 -6.98 -10.10
N ILE A 122 21.76 -7.32 -9.78
CA ILE A 122 20.64 -7.16 -10.72
C ILE A 122 20.36 -5.68 -10.93
N ILE A 123 20.33 -4.87 -9.87
CA ILE A 123 20.09 -3.42 -9.94
C ILE A 123 21.23 -2.74 -10.70
N ASP A 124 22.52 -3.09 -10.44
CA ASP A 124 23.67 -2.61 -11.20
C ASP A 124 23.54 -2.90 -12.72
N ALA A 125 23.01 -4.08 -13.06
CA ALA A 125 22.80 -4.41 -14.47
C ALA A 125 21.70 -3.55 -15.09
N LEU A 126 20.63 -3.27 -14.37
CA LEU A 126 19.57 -2.36 -14.79
C LEU A 126 20.09 -0.93 -14.93
N ASN A 127 20.92 -0.45 -13.99
CA ASN A 127 21.57 0.86 -14.04
C ASN A 127 22.39 1.05 -15.33
N ARG A 128 23.17 0.02 -15.73
CA ARG A 128 23.91 0.04 -17.00
C ARG A 128 23.02 0.06 -18.24
N GLY A 129 21.78 -0.39 -18.13
CA GLY A 129 20.79 -0.37 -19.20
C GLY A 129 20.15 0.99 -19.45
N GLY A 130 20.41 1.96 -18.60
CA GLY A 130 19.85 3.31 -18.66
C GLY A 130 18.80 3.57 -17.59
N ARG A 131 18.04 4.63 -17.77
CA ARG A 131 17.07 5.10 -16.80
C ARG A 131 16.04 4.01 -16.44
N THR A 132 16.00 3.63 -15.17
CA THR A 132 15.12 2.57 -14.67
C THR A 132 14.46 2.98 -13.37
N ILE A 133 13.15 2.75 -13.26
CA ILE A 133 12.36 2.96 -12.04
C ILE A 133 11.85 1.61 -11.56
N ILE A 134 12.18 1.27 -10.32
CA ILE A 134 11.77 0.02 -9.67
C ILE A 134 10.78 0.37 -8.55
N ALA A 135 9.52 -0.02 -8.69
CA ALA A 135 8.48 0.21 -7.72
C ALA A 135 8.13 -1.08 -6.95
N PHE A 136 8.22 -1.02 -5.63
CA PHE A 136 7.76 -2.07 -4.73
C PHE A 136 6.41 -1.66 -4.13
N ASP A 137 5.33 -2.29 -4.59
CA ASP A 137 3.99 -2.02 -4.06
C ASP A 137 3.75 -2.81 -2.78
N GLU A 138 3.25 -2.13 -1.72
CA GLU A 138 3.08 -2.65 -0.35
C GLU A 138 4.42 -3.11 0.28
N ALA A 139 5.46 -2.27 0.17
CA ALA A 139 6.84 -2.57 0.57
C ALA A 139 7.01 -2.90 2.06
N GLN A 140 6.09 -2.53 2.95
CA GLN A 140 6.11 -3.01 4.34
C GLN A 140 6.02 -4.55 4.45
N LYS A 141 5.62 -5.25 3.39
CA LYS A 141 5.66 -6.72 3.32
C LYS A 141 7.09 -7.28 3.26
N LEU A 142 8.08 -6.47 2.89
CA LEU A 142 9.49 -6.84 2.93
C LEU A 142 10.06 -6.91 4.37
N ARG A 143 9.31 -6.46 5.37
CA ARG A 143 9.67 -6.69 6.79
C ARG A 143 9.64 -8.19 7.09
N GLY A 144 10.80 -8.79 7.25
CA GLY A 144 10.92 -10.22 7.47
C GLY A 144 12.37 -10.65 7.49
N PRO A 145 12.65 -11.95 7.37
CA PRO A 145 14.00 -12.49 7.50
C PRO A 145 15.00 -11.96 6.45
N ARG A 146 14.50 -11.41 5.32
CA ARG A 146 15.32 -10.86 4.21
C ARG A 146 15.30 -9.34 4.13
N ALA A 147 14.70 -8.67 5.11
CA ALA A 147 14.60 -7.22 5.13
C ALA A 147 15.96 -6.52 4.98
N GLN A 148 16.96 -6.99 5.72
CA GLN A 148 18.31 -6.43 5.74
C GLN A 148 18.96 -6.46 4.35
N GLU A 149 18.89 -7.60 3.66
CA GLU A 149 19.47 -7.78 2.31
C GLU A 149 18.80 -6.86 1.28
N VAL A 150 17.48 -6.72 1.35
CA VAL A 150 16.75 -5.82 0.46
C VAL A 150 17.15 -4.36 0.72
N LEU A 151 17.24 -3.96 1.99
CA LEU A 151 17.66 -2.60 2.37
C LEU A 151 19.10 -2.32 1.98
N GLU A 152 20.01 -3.29 2.10
CA GLU A 152 21.40 -3.17 1.64
C GLU A 152 21.48 -2.98 0.12
N ALA A 153 20.67 -3.71 -0.65
CA ALA A 153 20.61 -3.53 -2.10
C ALA A 153 20.04 -2.16 -2.49
N ILE A 154 19.01 -1.68 -1.77
CA ILE A 154 18.46 -0.32 -1.97
C ILE A 154 19.49 0.74 -1.60
N ALA A 155 20.23 0.57 -0.49
CA ALA A 155 21.27 1.49 -0.06
C ALA A 155 22.43 1.55 -1.07
N HIS A 156 22.85 0.38 -1.60
CA HIS A 156 23.83 0.31 -2.69
C HIS A 156 23.36 1.09 -3.91
N ALA A 157 22.14 0.83 -4.38
CA ALA A 157 21.56 1.54 -5.52
C ALA A 157 21.45 3.05 -5.27
N TYR A 158 21.10 3.45 -4.05
CA TYR A 158 21.04 4.86 -3.66
C TYR A 158 22.38 5.56 -3.81
N ASP A 159 23.48 4.91 -3.43
CA ASP A 159 24.81 5.50 -3.40
C ASP A 159 25.56 5.44 -4.75
N TYR A 160 25.28 4.42 -5.58
CA TYR A 160 26.13 4.11 -6.75
C TYR A 160 25.38 4.03 -8.08
N ASP A 161 24.04 3.92 -8.09
CA ASP A 161 23.29 3.68 -9.32
C ASP A 161 22.50 4.92 -9.76
N GLU A 162 23.16 5.86 -10.41
CA GLU A 162 22.61 7.17 -10.80
C GLU A 162 21.37 7.08 -11.72
N ASN A 163 21.23 6.00 -12.49
CA ASN A 163 20.09 5.79 -13.38
C ASN A 163 18.91 5.08 -12.70
N ILE A 164 19.04 4.72 -11.41
CA ILE A 164 17.99 3.99 -10.68
C ILE A 164 17.18 4.94 -9.78
N THR A 165 15.87 4.78 -9.83
CA THR A 165 14.97 5.30 -8.79
C THR A 165 14.21 4.14 -8.18
N ILE A 166 14.23 4.05 -6.86
CA ILE A 166 13.44 3.08 -6.10
C ILE A 166 12.20 3.80 -5.56
N ILE A 167 11.02 3.23 -5.82
CA ILE A 167 9.76 3.69 -5.24
C ILE A 167 9.23 2.62 -4.29
N LEU A 168 8.97 2.99 -3.04
CA LEU A 168 8.36 2.11 -2.05
C LEU A 168 6.97 2.64 -1.72
N THR A 169 5.93 1.84 -1.97
CA THR A 169 4.58 2.20 -1.52
C THR A 169 4.19 1.42 -0.28
N GLY A 170 3.32 1.98 0.55
CA GLY A 170 2.78 1.26 1.70
C GLY A 170 1.47 1.83 2.24
N SER A 171 0.56 0.91 2.58
CA SER A 171 -0.71 1.25 3.22
C SER A 171 -0.64 1.21 4.74
N GLU A 172 0.32 0.48 5.29
CA GLU A 172 0.66 0.44 6.69
C GLU A 172 1.85 1.39 6.91
N VAL A 173 1.56 2.70 6.93
CA VAL A 173 2.57 3.77 6.81
C VAL A 173 3.66 3.66 7.86
N GLY A 174 3.28 3.44 9.13
CA GLY A 174 4.25 3.29 10.22
C GLY A 174 5.14 2.07 10.06
N LEU A 175 4.62 0.96 9.50
CA LEU A 175 5.43 -0.22 9.22
C LEU A 175 6.37 -0.01 8.02
N LEU A 176 5.93 0.75 7.00
CA LEU A 176 6.81 1.13 5.89
C LEU A 176 7.97 2.00 6.39
N LEU A 177 7.69 3.03 7.17
CA LEU A 177 8.72 3.92 7.72
C LEU A 177 9.69 3.17 8.65
N GLU A 178 9.17 2.24 9.48
CA GLU A 178 10.00 1.36 10.30
C GLU A 178 10.87 0.42 9.47
N PHE A 179 10.35 -0.12 8.35
CA PHE A 179 11.11 -0.96 7.43
C PHE A 179 12.27 -0.17 6.80
N VAL A 180 11.98 1.00 6.25
CA VAL A 180 13.02 1.86 5.63
C VAL A 180 14.03 2.34 6.66
N GLY A 181 13.56 2.78 7.85
CA GLY A 181 14.40 3.09 9.00
C GLY A 181 15.40 4.23 8.77
N ILE A 182 15.01 5.28 8.06
CA ILE A 182 15.88 6.45 7.77
C ILE A 182 16.43 7.07 9.06
N ASP A 183 15.65 7.03 10.14
CA ASP A 183 16.02 7.57 11.45
C ASP A 183 16.65 6.51 12.40
N ASN A 184 16.81 5.28 11.92
CA ASN A 184 17.34 4.17 12.72
C ASN A 184 18.81 3.90 12.38
N PRO A 185 19.76 4.14 13.32
CA PRO A 185 21.20 3.91 13.08
C PRO A 185 21.58 2.49 12.65
N LYS A 186 20.69 1.51 12.87
CA LYS A 186 20.91 0.12 12.45
C LYS A 186 20.43 -0.17 11.03
N SER A 187 19.70 0.75 10.41
CA SER A 187 19.22 0.58 9.04
C SER A 187 20.33 0.88 8.03
N PRO A 188 20.45 0.09 6.95
CA PRO A 188 21.33 0.45 5.83
C PRO A 188 20.98 1.80 5.19
N LEU A 189 19.73 2.27 5.35
CA LEU A 189 19.26 3.55 4.80
C LEU A 189 19.36 4.71 5.79
N TYR A 190 20.00 4.52 6.94
CA TYR A 190 20.16 5.57 7.96
C TYR A 190 20.77 6.84 7.38
N GLY A 191 20.14 7.98 7.68
CA GLY A 191 20.60 9.31 7.28
C GLY A 191 20.44 9.64 5.79
N ARG A 192 19.89 8.73 4.95
CA ARG A 192 19.62 9.01 3.54
C ARG A 192 18.29 9.72 3.37
N TYR A 193 18.23 10.64 2.42
CA TYR A 193 16.99 11.35 2.08
C TYR A 193 16.06 10.49 1.24
N ALA A 194 14.78 10.51 1.58
CA ALA A 194 13.72 9.98 0.73
C ALA A 194 12.67 11.06 0.45
N GLU A 195 12.24 11.17 -0.79
CA GLU A 195 11.09 12.00 -1.14
C GLU A 195 9.80 11.32 -0.68
N VAL A 196 9.01 11.97 0.17
CA VAL A 196 7.77 11.40 0.70
C VAL A 196 6.57 12.05 0.04
N ILE A 197 5.77 11.24 -0.66
CA ILE A 197 4.52 11.66 -1.31
C ILE A 197 3.37 11.00 -0.57
N SER A 198 2.62 11.80 0.19
CA SER A 198 1.44 11.35 0.91
C SER A 198 0.20 11.46 0.04
N VAL A 199 -0.54 10.35 -0.10
CA VAL A 199 -1.80 10.30 -0.83
C VAL A 199 -2.94 10.40 0.17
N GLU A 200 -3.68 11.50 0.09
CA GLU A 200 -4.76 11.82 1.01
C GLU A 200 -6.12 11.38 0.48
N ARG A 201 -7.13 11.31 1.36
CA ARG A 201 -8.53 11.10 0.96
C ARG A 201 -9.04 12.29 0.14
N PHE A 202 -10.08 12.08 -0.63
CA PHE A 202 -10.77 13.17 -1.30
C PHE A 202 -11.48 14.08 -0.29
N THR A 203 -11.53 15.37 -0.57
CA THR A 203 -12.42 16.27 0.16
C THR A 203 -13.89 15.91 -0.13
N LYS A 204 -14.83 16.52 0.60
CA LYS A 204 -16.28 16.36 0.32
C LYS A 204 -16.59 16.73 -1.14
N GLU A 205 -16.08 17.85 -1.61
CA GLU A 205 -16.31 18.37 -2.95
C GLU A 205 -15.71 17.45 -4.02
N GLN A 206 -14.47 16.98 -3.82
CA GLN A 206 -13.82 16.02 -4.71
C GLN A 206 -14.62 14.71 -4.77
N SER A 207 -15.10 14.22 -3.64
CA SER A 207 -15.88 12.99 -3.53
C SER A 207 -17.21 13.08 -4.28
N ILE A 208 -17.92 14.21 -4.14
CA ILE A 208 -19.17 14.46 -4.87
C ILE A 208 -18.90 14.54 -6.37
N ARG A 209 -17.86 15.27 -6.80
CA ARG A 209 -17.46 15.34 -8.22
C ARG A 209 -17.09 13.97 -8.79
N PHE A 210 -16.35 13.16 -8.01
CA PHE A 210 -16.01 11.80 -8.38
C PHE A 210 -17.24 10.94 -8.64
N LEU A 211 -18.20 10.97 -7.70
CA LEU A 211 -19.44 10.21 -7.82
C LEU A 211 -20.31 10.71 -8.98
N LYS A 212 -20.49 12.04 -9.13
CA LYS A 212 -21.24 12.63 -10.25
C LYS A 212 -20.67 12.17 -11.59
N ARG A 213 -19.36 12.36 -11.80
CA ARG A 213 -18.69 11.94 -13.04
C ARG A 213 -18.80 10.43 -13.28
N GLY A 214 -18.62 9.60 -12.24
CA GLY A 214 -18.72 8.15 -12.38
C GLY A 214 -20.13 7.69 -12.74
N PHE A 215 -21.17 8.34 -12.22
CA PHE A 215 -22.55 8.07 -12.57
C PHE A 215 -22.91 8.57 -13.99
N GLU A 216 -22.39 9.72 -14.40
CA GLU A 216 -22.51 10.22 -15.78
C GLU A 216 -21.90 9.22 -16.77
N GLU A 217 -20.68 8.73 -16.50
CA GLU A 217 -20.03 7.69 -17.32
C GLU A 217 -20.85 6.38 -17.41
N ALA A 218 -21.62 6.08 -16.38
CA ALA A 218 -22.47 4.89 -16.29
C ALA A 218 -23.89 5.10 -16.82
N GLY A 219 -24.27 6.33 -17.19
CA GLY A 219 -25.65 6.65 -17.63
C GLY A 219 -26.68 6.56 -16.48
N ILE A 220 -26.25 6.67 -15.23
CA ILE A 220 -27.10 6.55 -14.04
C ILE A 220 -27.35 7.94 -13.46
N ARG A 221 -28.60 8.27 -13.13
CA ARG A 221 -28.95 9.50 -12.45
C ARG A 221 -28.95 9.30 -10.93
N ALA A 222 -28.22 10.12 -10.20
CA ALA A 222 -28.20 10.16 -8.75
C ALA A 222 -28.60 11.55 -8.24
N ARG A 223 -29.35 11.61 -7.13
CA ARG A 223 -29.71 12.87 -6.48
C ARG A 223 -28.55 13.37 -5.63
N GLU A 224 -28.43 14.67 -5.44
CA GLU A 224 -27.33 15.29 -4.70
C GLU A 224 -27.30 14.86 -3.24
N GLU A 225 -28.47 14.83 -2.59
CA GLU A 225 -28.62 14.38 -1.20
C GLU A 225 -28.10 12.97 -1.00
N GLN A 226 -28.33 12.08 -1.98
CA GLN A 226 -27.82 10.71 -1.94
C GLN A 226 -26.30 10.66 -2.06
N LEU A 227 -25.71 11.50 -2.91
CA LEU A 227 -24.26 11.60 -3.02
C LEU A 227 -23.62 12.13 -1.74
N GLU A 228 -24.23 13.12 -1.10
CA GLU A 228 -23.77 13.64 0.19
C GLU A 228 -23.86 12.59 1.30
N GLU A 229 -24.94 11.82 1.36
CA GLU A 229 -25.08 10.69 2.28
C GLU A 229 -23.95 9.68 2.09
N VAL A 230 -23.69 9.27 0.85
CA VAL A 230 -22.60 8.33 0.51
C VAL A 230 -21.23 8.88 0.95
N VAL A 231 -20.96 10.15 0.67
CA VAL A 231 -19.70 10.78 1.06
C VAL A 231 -19.56 10.84 2.58
N SER A 232 -20.66 11.10 3.32
CA SER A 232 -20.64 11.10 4.79
C SER A 232 -20.30 9.72 5.38
N VAL A 233 -20.68 8.64 4.70
CA VAL A 233 -20.43 7.24 5.13
C VAL A 233 -19.01 6.80 4.79
N PHE A 234 -18.52 7.10 3.58
CA PHE A 234 -17.24 6.60 3.07
C PHE A 234 -16.07 7.57 3.20
N ASP A 235 -16.33 8.79 3.69
CA ASP A 235 -15.35 9.80 4.13
C ASP A 235 -14.22 10.05 3.11
N GLY A 236 -14.58 10.17 1.84
CA GLY A 236 -13.63 10.53 0.79
C GLY A 236 -12.57 9.46 0.45
N ILE A 237 -12.72 8.22 0.92
CA ILE A 237 -11.81 7.12 0.58
C ILE A 237 -12.15 6.60 -0.81
N PRO A 238 -11.28 6.84 -1.84
CA PRO A 238 -11.62 6.54 -3.25
C PRO A 238 -12.03 5.09 -3.50
N GLY A 239 -11.38 4.14 -2.81
CA GLY A 239 -11.72 2.73 -2.96
C GLY A 239 -13.13 2.38 -2.49
N TRP A 240 -13.62 3.02 -1.42
CA TRP A 240 -15.00 2.84 -0.98
C TRP A 240 -16.01 3.55 -1.89
N LEU A 241 -15.67 4.74 -2.38
CA LEU A 241 -16.51 5.45 -3.37
C LEU A 241 -16.60 4.65 -4.68
N THR A 242 -15.48 4.08 -5.13
CA THR A 242 -15.45 3.16 -6.29
C THR A 242 -16.29 1.90 -6.03
N PHE A 243 -16.19 1.32 -4.84
CA PHE A 243 -17.00 0.16 -4.44
C PHE A 243 -18.49 0.47 -4.50
N TYR A 244 -18.92 1.61 -3.93
CA TYR A 244 -20.30 2.07 -4.00
C TYR A 244 -20.77 2.27 -5.45
N GLY A 245 -19.96 2.98 -6.26
CA GLY A 245 -20.29 3.22 -7.66
C GLY A 245 -20.37 1.92 -8.47
N ASN A 246 -19.47 0.98 -8.27
CA ASN A 246 -19.50 -0.33 -8.93
C ASN A 246 -20.74 -1.15 -8.54
N LEU A 247 -21.13 -1.14 -7.27
CA LEU A 247 -22.38 -1.77 -6.79
C LEU A 247 -23.59 -1.13 -7.47
N SER A 248 -23.61 0.19 -7.59
CA SER A 248 -24.69 0.94 -8.25
C SER A 248 -24.79 0.60 -9.74
N VAL A 249 -23.65 0.55 -10.43
CA VAL A 249 -23.59 0.14 -11.85
C VAL A 249 -24.15 -1.27 -12.06
N SER A 250 -23.81 -2.20 -11.18
CA SER A 250 -24.34 -3.57 -11.27
C SER A 250 -25.85 -3.67 -11.05
N LYS A 251 -26.44 -2.69 -10.37
CA LYS A 251 -27.90 -2.60 -10.16
C LYS A 251 -28.63 -1.76 -11.21
N GLY A 252 -27.89 -1.05 -12.06
CA GLY A 252 -28.46 -0.08 -13.03
C GLY A 252 -29.09 1.16 -12.39
N ALA A 253 -28.88 1.39 -11.08
CA ALA A 253 -29.40 2.51 -10.31
C ALA A 253 -28.51 2.77 -9.09
N PRO A 254 -28.53 3.98 -8.48
CA PRO A 254 -27.79 4.24 -7.25
C PRO A 254 -28.21 3.22 -6.16
N ALA A 255 -27.22 2.49 -5.63
CA ALA A 255 -27.46 1.51 -4.57
C ALA A 255 -27.92 2.22 -3.28
N PRO A 256 -28.77 1.59 -2.44
CA PRO A 256 -29.06 2.12 -1.10
C PRO A 256 -27.76 2.22 -0.29
N THR A 257 -27.52 3.40 0.31
CA THR A 257 -26.28 3.69 1.05
C THR A 257 -26.07 2.70 2.23
N HIS A 258 -27.14 2.35 2.93
CA HIS A 258 -27.07 1.39 4.05
C HIS A 258 -26.62 0.01 3.60
N GLU A 259 -27.11 -0.49 2.46
CA GLU A 259 -26.70 -1.79 1.90
C GLU A 259 -25.22 -1.80 1.53
N ALA A 260 -24.77 -0.74 0.82
CA ALA A 260 -23.37 -0.59 0.47
C ALA A 260 -22.46 -0.50 1.71
N LYS A 261 -22.89 0.23 2.75
CA LYS A 261 -22.22 0.32 4.04
C LYS A 261 -22.10 -1.05 4.71
N GLU A 262 -23.18 -1.81 4.78
CA GLU A 262 -23.18 -3.15 5.40
C GLU A 262 -22.19 -4.10 4.69
N LEU A 263 -22.19 -4.10 3.37
CA LEU A 263 -21.26 -4.91 2.58
C LEU A 263 -19.80 -4.46 2.81
N ALA A 264 -19.54 -3.16 2.83
CA ALA A 264 -18.22 -2.60 3.10
C ALA A 264 -17.72 -2.97 4.51
N VAL A 265 -18.60 -2.86 5.52
CA VAL A 265 -18.33 -3.26 6.92
C VAL A 265 -18.01 -4.75 7.01
N LYS A 266 -18.72 -5.61 6.28
CA LYS A 266 -18.45 -7.06 6.24
C LYS A 266 -17.05 -7.35 5.67
N ILE A 267 -16.65 -6.63 4.60
CA ILE A 267 -15.32 -6.75 4.01
C ILE A 267 -14.27 -6.31 5.04
N ALA A 268 -14.43 -5.12 5.63
CA ALA A 268 -13.51 -4.57 6.62
C ALA A 268 -13.40 -5.46 7.88
N LEU A 269 -14.50 -6.06 8.33
CA LEU A 269 -14.51 -6.99 9.48
C LEU A 269 -13.65 -8.24 9.19
N ASN A 270 -13.76 -8.81 8.01
CA ASN A 270 -12.93 -9.94 7.60
C ASN A 270 -11.44 -9.56 7.55
N GLU A 271 -11.11 -8.36 7.05
CA GLU A 271 -9.73 -7.85 7.04
C GLU A 271 -9.19 -7.66 8.46
N LEU A 272 -9.95 -7.03 9.35
CA LEU A 272 -9.58 -6.87 10.76
C LEU A 272 -9.38 -8.22 11.45
N ARG A 273 -10.27 -9.18 11.24
CA ARG A 273 -10.13 -10.54 11.78
C ARG A 273 -8.86 -11.23 11.31
N ASN A 274 -8.53 -11.13 10.02
CA ASN A 274 -7.29 -11.69 9.48
C ASN A 274 -6.05 -11.02 10.07
N LEU A 275 -6.09 -9.70 10.27
CA LEU A 275 -5.03 -8.93 10.88
C LEU A 275 -4.81 -9.32 12.35
N ILE A 276 -5.88 -9.57 13.09
CA ILE A 276 -5.83 -9.93 14.51
C ILE A 276 -5.49 -11.41 14.70
N LYS A 277 -5.89 -12.30 13.77
CA LYS A 277 -5.68 -13.74 13.86
C LYS A 277 -4.23 -14.13 14.18
N ALA A 278 -3.26 -13.38 13.69
CA ALA A 278 -1.84 -13.59 13.94
C ALA A 278 -1.33 -12.87 15.21
N ARG A 279 -2.22 -12.22 15.99
CA ARG A 279 -1.91 -11.40 17.16
C ARG A 279 -2.76 -11.81 18.36
N SER A 280 -2.49 -11.23 19.53
CA SER A 280 -3.28 -11.48 20.73
C SER A 280 -4.69 -10.89 20.62
N ARG A 281 -5.64 -11.43 21.38
CA ARG A 281 -7.03 -10.92 21.47
C ARG A 281 -7.11 -9.45 21.94
N ARG A 282 -6.04 -8.94 22.58
CA ARG A 282 -5.92 -7.56 23.04
C ARG A 282 -6.10 -6.53 21.94
N TYR A 283 -5.65 -6.87 20.74
CA TYR A 283 -5.87 -6.01 19.55
C TYR A 283 -7.36 -5.85 19.23
N ALA A 284 -8.14 -6.92 19.34
CA ALA A 284 -9.59 -6.87 19.15
C ALA A 284 -10.27 -6.02 20.24
N TYR A 285 -9.88 -6.22 21.50
CA TYR A 285 -10.44 -5.47 22.63
C TYR A 285 -10.13 -3.97 22.52
N ALA A 286 -8.88 -3.60 22.17
CA ALA A 286 -8.49 -2.22 21.97
C ALA A 286 -9.27 -1.56 20.83
N LEU A 287 -9.39 -2.22 19.68
CA LEU A 287 -10.16 -1.73 18.54
C LEU A 287 -11.63 -1.55 18.90
N LYS A 288 -12.22 -2.52 19.60
CA LYS A 288 -13.62 -2.46 20.06
C LYS A 288 -13.85 -1.33 21.06
N ALA A 289 -12.93 -1.12 22.01
CA ALA A 289 -13.01 -0.03 22.97
C ALA A 289 -12.95 1.33 22.28
N ILE A 290 -12.00 1.52 21.34
CA ILE A 290 -11.86 2.75 20.57
C ILE A 290 -13.08 2.99 19.67
N ALA A 291 -13.62 1.95 19.02
CA ALA A 291 -14.85 2.05 18.23
C ALA A 291 -16.06 2.49 19.05
N LYS A 292 -16.12 2.09 20.31
CA LYS A 292 -17.16 2.49 21.29
C LYS A 292 -16.89 3.87 21.93
N GLY A 293 -15.82 4.56 21.55
CA GLY A 293 -15.55 5.93 21.97
C GLY A 293 -14.49 6.09 23.07
N ALA A 294 -13.69 5.08 23.37
CA ALA A 294 -12.52 5.24 24.26
C ALA A 294 -11.45 6.09 23.55
N LYS A 295 -11.26 7.34 24.00
CA LYS A 295 -10.34 8.33 23.40
C LYS A 295 -9.10 8.61 24.24
N THR A 296 -8.86 7.83 25.29
CA THR A 296 -7.70 8.03 26.17
C THR A 296 -7.07 6.69 26.52
N TRP A 297 -5.78 6.75 26.86
CA TRP A 297 -5.03 5.60 27.36
C TRP A 297 -5.78 4.85 28.48
N THR A 298 -6.24 5.60 29.49
CA THR A 298 -6.91 5.04 30.66
C THR A 298 -8.17 4.29 30.26
N ARG A 299 -9.02 4.89 29.41
CA ARG A 299 -10.26 4.26 28.96
C ARG A 299 -10.02 2.98 28.15
N VAL A 300 -9.00 2.95 27.30
CA VAL A 300 -8.64 1.75 26.55
C VAL A 300 -8.09 0.68 27.49
N LYS A 301 -7.28 1.06 28.49
CA LYS A 301 -6.73 0.16 29.50
C LYS A 301 -7.85 -0.50 30.32
N GLU A 302 -8.75 0.29 30.87
CA GLU A 302 -9.91 -0.19 31.62
C GLU A 302 -10.74 -1.19 30.83
N ALA A 303 -11.05 -0.89 29.56
CA ALA A 303 -11.80 -1.78 28.67
C ALA A 303 -11.06 -3.11 28.40
N LEU A 304 -9.73 -3.09 28.28
CA LEU A 304 -8.95 -4.31 28.11
C LEU A 304 -8.92 -5.15 29.38
N GLU A 305 -8.71 -4.52 30.53
CA GLU A 305 -8.69 -5.17 31.86
C GLU A 305 -10.04 -5.81 32.18
N GLU A 306 -11.14 -5.12 31.89
CA GLU A 306 -12.48 -5.66 32.00
C GLU A 306 -12.70 -6.89 31.09
N ALA A 307 -12.25 -6.82 29.82
CA ALA A 307 -12.41 -7.91 28.87
C ALA A 307 -11.54 -9.14 29.17
N GLU A 308 -10.37 -8.98 29.82
CA GLU A 308 -9.48 -10.08 30.21
C GLU A 308 -9.67 -10.56 31.64
N GLY A 309 -10.34 -9.77 32.48
CA GLY A 309 -10.50 -10.06 33.91
C GLY A 309 -9.20 -9.99 34.72
N THR A 310 -8.19 -9.30 34.19
CA THR A 310 -6.86 -9.16 34.82
C THR A 310 -6.22 -7.83 34.47
N THR A 311 -5.28 -7.38 35.32
CA THR A 311 -4.52 -6.14 35.08
C THR A 311 -3.61 -6.27 33.87
N ILE A 312 -3.50 -5.19 33.08
CA ILE A 312 -2.66 -5.12 31.89
C ILE A 312 -1.51 -4.13 32.15
N SER A 313 -0.27 -4.59 31.89
CA SER A 313 0.88 -3.71 32.04
C SER A 313 0.85 -2.58 31.00
N SER A 314 1.39 -1.42 31.38
CA SER A 314 1.48 -0.26 30.49
C SER A 314 2.28 -0.55 29.22
N SER A 315 3.32 -1.38 29.29
CA SER A 315 4.12 -1.78 28.11
C SER A 315 3.32 -2.59 27.10
N VAL A 316 2.45 -3.49 27.57
CA VAL A 316 1.58 -4.29 26.70
C VAL A 316 0.58 -3.41 25.97
N LEU A 317 -0.11 -2.52 26.70
CA LEU A 317 -1.05 -1.59 26.07
C LEU A 317 -0.34 -0.65 25.07
N HIS A 318 0.84 -0.11 25.46
CA HIS A 318 1.65 0.71 24.57
C HIS A 318 1.96 -0.02 23.25
N ASN A 319 2.41 -1.26 23.32
CA ASN A 319 2.73 -2.06 22.15
C ASN A 319 1.50 -2.32 21.25
N VAL A 320 0.33 -2.57 21.86
CA VAL A 320 -0.92 -2.75 21.12
C VAL A 320 -1.28 -1.48 20.35
N LEU A 321 -1.34 -0.34 21.04
CA LEU A 321 -1.72 0.94 20.43
C LEU A 321 -0.72 1.38 19.35
N THR A 322 0.57 1.35 19.65
CA THR A 322 1.63 1.70 18.69
C THR A 322 1.57 0.81 17.45
N THR A 323 1.30 -0.50 17.61
CA THR A 323 1.15 -1.39 16.47
C THR A 323 -0.09 -1.04 15.63
N LEU A 324 -1.21 -0.72 16.25
CA LEU A 324 -2.44 -0.32 15.54
C LEU A 324 -2.21 1.00 14.76
N GLU A 325 -1.44 1.93 15.30
CA GLU A 325 -1.04 3.16 14.61
C GLU A 325 -0.09 2.87 13.44
N LYS A 326 0.93 2.02 13.64
CA LYS A 326 1.84 1.59 12.57
C LYS A 326 1.11 0.89 11.41
N LEU A 327 0.04 0.17 11.72
CA LEU A 327 -0.85 -0.47 10.74
C LEU A 327 -1.78 0.53 10.03
N SER A 328 -1.72 1.81 10.37
CA SER A 328 -2.60 2.86 9.86
C SER A 328 -4.09 2.55 10.01
N ILE A 329 -4.47 1.90 11.11
CA ILE A 329 -5.87 1.62 11.47
C ILE A 329 -6.41 2.77 12.30
N ILE A 330 -5.63 3.22 13.29
CA ILE A 330 -5.97 4.33 14.16
C ILE A 330 -4.85 5.38 14.15
N ARG A 331 -5.16 6.58 14.61
CA ARG A 331 -4.23 7.64 14.98
C ARG A 331 -4.84 8.41 16.15
N ASN A 332 -4.10 8.57 17.24
CA ASN A 332 -4.59 9.29 18.42
C ASN A 332 -5.98 8.81 18.89
N TYR A 333 -6.19 7.50 19.00
CA TYR A 333 -7.47 6.86 19.37
C TYR A 333 -8.63 7.12 18.41
N GLU A 334 -8.38 7.49 17.18
CA GLU A 334 -9.40 7.65 16.14
C GLU A 334 -9.10 6.76 14.95
N PHE A 335 -10.15 6.15 14.39
CA PHE A 335 -10.00 5.33 13.18
C PHE A 335 -9.71 6.22 11.98
N LEU A 336 -8.74 5.79 11.16
CA LEU A 336 -8.42 6.44 9.89
C LEU A 336 -9.40 6.07 8.77
N ASP A 337 -10.25 5.10 8.96
CA ASP A 337 -11.30 4.67 8.03
C ASP A 337 -12.59 4.44 8.83
N PRO A 338 -13.68 5.19 8.56
CA PRO A 338 -14.94 5.05 9.29
C PRO A 338 -15.56 3.66 9.13
N ILE A 339 -15.33 2.98 8.01
CA ILE A 339 -15.82 1.61 7.80
C ILE A 339 -15.09 0.63 8.71
N TYR A 340 -13.78 0.83 8.94
CA TYR A 340 -13.04 0.05 9.95
C TYR A 340 -13.55 0.28 11.38
N ARG A 341 -13.96 1.50 11.72
CA ARG A 341 -14.59 1.79 13.02
C ARG A 341 -15.86 0.97 13.21
N GLU A 342 -16.76 0.99 12.23
CA GLU A 342 -18.01 0.22 12.26
C GLU A 342 -17.75 -1.30 12.34
N ALA A 343 -16.76 -1.78 11.60
CA ALA A 343 -16.33 -3.17 11.62
C ALA A 343 -15.74 -3.58 12.97
N ALA A 344 -14.91 -2.71 13.58
CA ALA A 344 -14.29 -2.96 14.87
C ALA A 344 -15.30 -3.07 16.02
N ALA A 345 -16.42 -2.35 15.95
CA ALA A 345 -17.51 -2.49 16.91
C ALA A 345 -18.17 -3.88 16.89
N LYS A 346 -18.01 -4.64 15.77
CA LYS A 346 -18.56 -6.00 15.57
C LYS A 346 -17.53 -7.13 15.80
N LEU A 347 -16.29 -6.80 16.23
CA LEU A 347 -15.28 -7.77 16.63
C LEU A 347 -15.69 -8.46 17.95
#